data_3a8c22669ed314f0d1fc7452407bc745
#
_entry.id   3a8c22669ed314f0d1fc7452407bc745
#
_cell.length_a   1.000
_cell.length_b   1.000
_cell.length_c   1.000
_cell.angle_alpha   90.00
_cell.angle_beta   90.00
_cell.angle_gamma   90.00
#
_symmetry.space_group_name_H-M   'P 1'
#
loop_
_entity.id
_entity.type
_entity.pdbx_description
1 polymer ?
#
loop_
_entity_poly.entity_id
_entity_poly.type
_entity_poly.pdbx_seq_one_letter_code
_entity_poly.pdbx_strand_id
1 'polypeptide(L)'
;MSGNFRALITLFLLLAFPALALEGLEKGESAVVAKVVDGDTVVLEHAIDGVLAVRLVGIQAPKLPLGRPGFTAWPLAEEAKRGLAALVAGRRLTLSFGGRRKDRHGRLLAHLHDRDGVWIQGEMLRLGLARVYSFADNRAAVAEMLERERQARAAGLGIWDSPYYAIRAPAEAVGDIGTFQIVEGRVLDAANVKGRVYLNFGLDWRSDFTVTIAAKARKLFAGNGIDLLALKRRRLRARGWLKQRNGPMIEASHPEQIEILAD
;
A
#
# COMPACT_ATOMS: atom_id res chain seq x y z
N MET A 1 -42.67 -48.08 -6.68
CA MET A 1 -42.32 -46.73 -7.25
C MET A 1 -40.97 -46.32 -6.70
N SER A 2 -39.88 -46.58 -7.42
CA SER A 2 -38.51 -46.28 -6.97
C SER A 2 -38.05 -44.97 -7.63
N GLY A 3 -37.87 -43.93 -6.84
CA GLY A 3 -37.39 -42.63 -7.31
C GLY A 3 -35.87 -42.60 -7.30
N ASN A 4 -35.27 -42.52 -8.49
CA ASN A 4 -33.83 -42.34 -8.66
C ASN A 4 -33.45 -40.87 -8.39
N PHE A 5 -32.77 -40.63 -7.26
CA PHE A 5 -32.14 -39.35 -6.93
C PHE A 5 -30.79 -39.29 -7.67
N ARG A 6 -30.70 -38.57 -8.77
CA ARG A 6 -29.43 -38.26 -9.42
C ARG A 6 -28.79 -37.06 -8.69
N ALA A 7 -27.73 -37.34 -7.93
CA ALA A 7 -26.89 -36.30 -7.36
C ALA A 7 -26.09 -35.62 -8.49
N LEU A 8 -26.33 -34.32 -8.68
CA LEU A 8 -25.55 -33.47 -9.60
C LEU A 8 -24.28 -33.05 -8.88
N ILE A 9 -23.15 -33.69 -9.17
CA ILE A 9 -21.84 -33.28 -8.68
C ILE A 9 -21.38 -32.08 -9.52
N THR A 10 -21.49 -30.88 -9.01
CA THR A 10 -20.94 -29.70 -9.63
C THR A 10 -19.43 -29.68 -9.38
N LEU A 11 -18.66 -30.04 -10.40
CA LEU A 11 -17.20 -29.96 -10.39
C LEU A 11 -16.78 -28.48 -10.47
N PHE A 12 -16.36 -27.91 -9.35
CA PHE A 12 -15.71 -26.61 -9.32
C PHE A 12 -14.30 -26.74 -9.92
N LEU A 13 -14.16 -26.34 -11.17
CA LEU A 13 -12.85 -26.20 -11.81
C LEU A 13 -12.13 -25.04 -11.14
N LEU A 14 -11.19 -25.33 -10.24
CA LEU A 14 -10.20 -24.37 -9.76
C LEU A 14 -9.30 -24.00 -10.94
N LEU A 15 -9.62 -22.90 -11.61
CA LEU A 15 -8.72 -22.26 -12.56
C LEU A 15 -7.51 -21.73 -11.76
N ALA A 16 -6.42 -22.49 -11.77
CA ALA A 16 -5.12 -22.00 -11.35
C ALA A 16 -4.68 -20.93 -12.35
N PHE A 17 -4.89 -19.66 -12.03
CA PHE A 17 -4.28 -18.58 -12.78
C PHE A 17 -2.76 -18.72 -12.59
N PRO A 18 -1.95 -18.72 -13.68
CA PRO A 18 -0.51 -18.68 -13.55
C PRO A 18 -0.15 -17.44 -12.72
N ALA A 19 0.69 -17.61 -11.71
CA ALA A 19 1.26 -16.50 -10.98
C ALA A 19 2.04 -15.65 -11.99
N LEU A 20 1.45 -14.55 -12.46
CA LEU A 20 2.15 -13.58 -13.28
C LEU A 20 3.38 -13.12 -12.49
N ALA A 21 4.57 -13.36 -13.06
CA ALA A 21 5.79 -12.86 -12.49
C ALA A 21 5.66 -11.34 -12.34
N LEU A 22 5.79 -10.84 -11.10
CA LEU A 22 5.70 -9.41 -10.84
C LEU A 22 6.86 -8.71 -11.55
N GLU A 23 6.53 -7.81 -12.46
CA GLU A 23 7.52 -7.09 -13.26
C GLU A 23 8.43 -6.23 -12.37
N GLY A 24 9.72 -6.17 -12.75
CA GLY A 24 10.71 -5.33 -12.07
C GLY A 24 11.22 -5.85 -10.73
N LEU A 25 10.93 -7.12 -10.37
CA LEU A 25 11.47 -7.76 -9.19
C LEU A 25 12.67 -8.65 -9.52
N GLU A 26 13.80 -8.38 -8.88
CA GLU A 26 14.99 -9.22 -8.89
C GLU A 26 14.86 -10.28 -7.79
N LYS A 27 14.94 -11.57 -8.16
CA LYS A 27 14.90 -12.68 -7.23
C LYS A 27 16.19 -12.72 -6.40
N GLY A 28 16.05 -12.75 -5.08
CA GLY A 28 17.14 -12.90 -4.13
C GLY A 28 17.15 -14.26 -3.45
N GLU A 29 17.73 -14.31 -2.28
CA GLU A 29 17.90 -15.51 -1.46
C GLU A 29 16.57 -15.94 -0.82
N SER A 30 16.57 -17.21 -0.36
CA SER A 30 15.47 -17.76 0.42
C SER A 30 15.88 -17.94 1.87
N ALA A 31 14.99 -17.61 2.79
CA ALA A 31 15.20 -17.77 4.22
C ALA A 31 13.92 -18.26 4.92
N VAL A 32 14.08 -18.82 6.12
CA VAL A 32 12.96 -19.20 6.99
C VAL A 32 12.63 -18.03 7.91
N VAL A 33 11.33 -17.80 8.15
CA VAL A 33 10.85 -16.78 9.07
C VAL A 33 10.83 -17.34 10.48
N ALA A 34 11.67 -16.80 11.36
CA ALA A 34 11.72 -17.14 12.78
C ALA A 34 10.62 -16.47 13.60
N LYS A 35 10.28 -15.21 13.27
CA LYS A 35 9.33 -14.42 14.06
C LYS A 35 8.61 -13.37 13.22
N VAL A 36 7.31 -13.20 13.49
CA VAL A 36 6.52 -12.07 13.00
C VAL A 36 6.46 -10.98 14.07
N VAL A 37 6.89 -9.77 13.71
CA VAL A 37 6.95 -8.61 14.63
C VAL A 37 5.59 -7.90 14.67
N ASP A 38 5.11 -7.49 13.50
CA ASP A 38 3.80 -6.89 13.26
C ASP A 38 3.28 -7.31 11.87
N GLY A 39 2.18 -6.71 11.39
CA GLY A 39 1.56 -7.11 10.11
C GLY A 39 2.37 -6.80 8.84
N ASP A 40 3.56 -6.20 8.94
CA ASP A 40 4.41 -5.90 7.78
C ASP A 40 5.91 -6.04 8.05
N THR A 41 6.29 -6.73 9.15
CA THR A 41 7.70 -6.91 9.53
C THR A 41 7.92 -8.31 10.08
N VAL A 42 8.94 -9.00 9.57
CA VAL A 42 9.37 -10.32 10.02
C VAL A 42 10.85 -10.33 10.39
N VAL A 43 11.27 -11.36 11.15
CA VAL A 43 12.68 -11.66 11.46
C VAL A 43 13.00 -13.03 10.89
N LEU A 44 14.11 -13.15 10.19
CA LEU A 44 14.61 -14.38 9.59
C LEU A 44 15.38 -15.21 10.63
N GLU A 45 15.49 -16.52 10.41
CA GLU A 45 16.36 -17.40 11.21
C GLU A 45 17.84 -17.11 10.95
N HIS A 46 18.19 -16.80 9.71
CA HIS A 46 19.55 -16.47 9.29
C HIS A 46 19.57 -15.14 8.55
N ALA A 47 20.66 -14.39 8.75
CA ALA A 47 20.82 -13.07 8.15
C ALA A 47 21.05 -13.18 6.62
N ILE A 48 20.42 -12.26 5.87
CA ILE A 48 20.72 -11.98 4.47
C ILE A 48 21.38 -10.59 4.43
N ASP A 49 22.51 -10.44 3.75
CA ASP A 49 23.31 -9.19 3.73
C ASP A 49 23.63 -8.67 5.16
N GLY A 50 23.80 -9.58 6.14
CA GLY A 50 24.03 -9.24 7.56
C GLY A 50 22.78 -8.75 8.30
N VAL A 51 21.58 -8.88 7.74
CA VAL A 51 20.32 -8.35 8.31
C VAL A 51 19.32 -9.47 8.54
N LEU A 52 18.75 -9.51 9.75
CA LEU A 52 17.68 -10.46 10.13
C LEU A 52 16.28 -9.89 9.87
N ALA A 53 16.11 -8.57 10.04
CA ALA A 53 14.79 -7.96 9.96
C ALA A 53 14.41 -7.62 8.51
N VAL A 54 13.22 -8.05 8.09
CA VAL A 54 12.64 -7.75 6.77
C VAL A 54 11.37 -6.93 6.96
N ARG A 55 11.34 -5.76 6.35
CA ARG A 55 10.15 -4.94 6.18
C ARG A 55 9.51 -5.29 4.84
N LEU A 56 8.30 -5.79 4.86
CA LEU A 56 7.52 -6.06 3.65
C LEU A 56 7.31 -4.73 2.90
N VAL A 57 8.04 -4.54 1.81
CA VAL A 57 8.05 -3.28 1.06
C VAL A 57 6.72 -3.04 0.36
N GLY A 58 6.32 -1.79 0.23
CA GLY A 58 5.14 -1.37 -0.52
C GLY A 58 3.82 -1.45 0.23
N ILE A 59 3.77 -2.03 1.43
CA ILE A 59 2.55 -2.10 2.25
C ILE A 59 2.74 -1.46 3.63
N GLN A 60 1.64 -1.05 4.24
CA GLN A 60 1.56 -0.65 5.65
C GLN A 60 0.41 -1.40 6.31
N ALA A 61 0.73 -2.29 7.23
CA ALA A 61 -0.25 -2.90 8.11
C ALA A 61 -0.54 -2.00 9.34
N PRO A 62 -1.69 -2.20 9.99
CA PRO A 62 -1.98 -1.61 11.30
C PRO A 62 -0.85 -1.83 12.28
N LYS A 63 -0.53 -0.79 13.09
CA LYS A 63 0.67 -0.76 13.92
C LYS A 63 0.42 -1.17 15.34
N LEU A 64 1.30 -2.05 15.86
CA LEU A 64 1.39 -2.41 17.28
C LEU A 64 2.29 -1.43 18.04
N PRO A 65 2.12 -1.27 19.34
CA PRO A 65 2.96 -0.41 20.19
C PRO A 65 4.44 -0.79 20.16
N LEU A 66 4.77 -2.08 20.24
CA LEU A 66 6.14 -2.62 20.20
C LEU A 66 7.08 -1.91 21.18
N GLY A 67 6.60 -1.61 22.40
CA GLY A 67 7.36 -0.95 23.45
C GLY A 67 7.49 0.58 23.33
N ARG A 68 6.81 1.22 22.36
CA ARG A 68 6.78 2.69 22.23
C ARG A 68 5.87 3.31 23.29
N PRO A 69 6.41 4.13 24.21
CA PRO A 69 5.59 4.79 25.23
C PRO A 69 4.49 5.65 24.61
N GLY A 70 3.27 5.59 25.15
CA GLY A 70 2.14 6.40 24.71
C GLY A 70 1.55 6.03 23.33
N PHE A 71 2.09 5.01 22.67
CA PHE A 71 1.54 4.58 21.37
C PHE A 71 0.46 3.51 21.58
N THR A 72 -0.75 3.80 21.13
CA THR A 72 -1.88 2.85 21.16
C THR A 72 -1.87 2.00 19.88
N ALA A 73 -2.18 0.71 20.01
CA ALA A 73 -2.36 -0.16 18.85
C ALA A 73 -3.43 0.41 17.91
N TRP A 74 -3.14 0.39 16.62
CA TRP A 74 -4.16 0.75 15.64
C TRP A 74 -5.22 -0.36 15.55
N PRO A 75 -6.45 -0.04 15.20
CA PRO A 75 -7.48 -1.05 14.95
C PRO A 75 -6.98 -2.15 14.01
N LEU A 76 -7.29 -3.41 14.30
CA LEU A 76 -6.87 -4.61 13.53
C LEU A 76 -5.35 -4.90 13.52
N ALA A 77 -4.56 -4.33 14.42
CA ALA A 77 -3.12 -4.56 14.42
C ALA A 77 -2.73 -6.00 14.77
N GLU A 78 -3.42 -6.61 15.74
CA GLU A 78 -3.20 -8.02 16.10
C GLU A 78 -3.72 -8.96 15.01
N GLU A 79 -4.84 -8.63 14.36
CA GLU A 79 -5.37 -9.37 13.22
C GLU A 79 -4.39 -9.38 12.06
N ALA A 80 -3.83 -8.23 11.71
CA ALA A 80 -2.82 -8.11 10.66
C ALA A 80 -1.56 -8.94 10.98
N LYS A 81 -1.11 -8.91 12.24
CA LYS A 81 0.01 -9.74 12.69
C LYS A 81 -0.30 -11.23 12.60
N ARG A 82 -1.49 -11.66 13.06
CA ARG A 82 -1.92 -13.07 12.95
C ARG A 82 -2.06 -13.51 11.49
N GLY A 83 -2.63 -12.65 10.63
CA GLY A 83 -2.74 -12.91 9.20
C GLY A 83 -1.38 -13.11 8.54
N LEU A 84 -0.41 -12.23 8.81
CA LEU A 84 0.95 -12.41 8.31
C LEU A 84 1.57 -13.69 8.86
N ALA A 85 1.42 -13.99 10.16
CA ALA A 85 1.96 -15.20 10.77
C ALA A 85 1.42 -16.48 10.10
N ALA A 86 0.13 -16.53 9.82
CA ALA A 86 -0.48 -17.67 9.11
C ALA A 86 0.11 -17.90 7.71
N LEU A 87 0.55 -16.82 7.05
CA LEU A 87 1.18 -16.89 5.73
C LEU A 87 2.65 -17.30 5.76
N VAL A 88 3.40 -16.95 6.83
CA VAL A 88 4.88 -17.00 6.77
C VAL A 88 5.56 -17.76 7.90
N ALA A 89 4.92 -18.01 9.05
CA ALA A 89 5.61 -18.58 10.23
C ALA A 89 6.17 -19.98 9.94
N GLY A 90 7.46 -20.17 10.22
CA GLY A 90 8.18 -21.42 9.98
C GLY A 90 8.31 -21.79 8.50
N ARG A 91 7.91 -20.92 7.57
CA ARG A 91 8.02 -21.19 6.13
C ARG A 91 9.32 -20.64 5.56
N ARG A 92 9.87 -21.36 4.57
CA ARG A 92 10.94 -20.84 3.71
C ARG A 92 10.32 -19.96 2.63
N LEU A 93 10.76 -18.71 2.60
CA LEU A 93 10.29 -17.70 1.65
C LEU A 93 11.44 -17.21 0.80
N THR A 94 11.17 -16.94 -0.47
CA THR A 94 12.10 -16.25 -1.37
C THR A 94 11.90 -14.76 -1.23
N LEU A 95 12.99 -14.03 -1.01
CA LEU A 95 13.01 -12.58 -1.03
C LEU A 95 13.20 -12.10 -2.47
N SER A 96 12.47 -11.04 -2.86
CA SER A 96 12.66 -10.36 -4.15
C SER A 96 12.75 -8.85 -3.93
N PHE A 97 13.54 -8.18 -4.75
CA PHE A 97 13.86 -6.76 -4.57
C PHE A 97 13.48 -5.97 -5.82
N GLY A 98 12.82 -4.84 -5.65
CA GLY A 98 12.36 -4.00 -6.76
C GLY A 98 12.81 -2.55 -6.66
N GLY A 99 13.90 -2.30 -5.92
CA GLY A 99 14.45 -0.98 -5.71
C GLY A 99 15.43 -0.94 -4.55
N ARG A 100 15.39 0.08 -3.72
CA ARG A 100 16.26 0.22 -2.55
C ARG A 100 16.14 -0.99 -1.62
N ARG A 101 17.28 -1.60 -1.27
CA ARG A 101 17.32 -2.87 -0.52
C ARG A 101 17.20 -2.72 1.00
N LYS A 102 17.57 -1.58 1.58
CA LYS A 102 17.53 -1.35 3.04
C LYS A 102 16.85 -0.02 3.35
N ASP A 103 16.06 0.00 4.42
CA ASP A 103 15.47 1.23 4.92
C ASP A 103 16.45 2.02 5.82
N ARG A 104 15.97 3.16 6.34
CA ARG A 104 16.77 4.01 7.27
C ARG A 104 17.08 3.35 8.60
N HIS A 105 16.41 2.24 8.94
CA HIS A 105 16.61 1.47 10.16
C HIS A 105 17.47 0.22 9.93
N GLY A 106 18.02 0.05 8.72
CA GLY A 106 18.86 -1.07 8.34
C GLY A 106 18.11 -2.37 8.06
N ARG A 107 16.76 -2.36 8.01
CA ARG A 107 15.96 -3.56 7.65
C ARG A 107 15.98 -3.78 6.15
N LEU A 108 15.95 -5.04 5.71
CA LEU A 108 15.74 -5.36 4.29
C LEU A 108 14.35 -4.91 3.85
N LEU A 109 14.27 -4.32 2.66
CA LEU A 109 13.04 -3.98 1.96
C LEU A 109 12.82 -5.01 0.85
N ALA A 110 11.99 -6.02 1.11
CA ALA A 110 11.80 -7.12 0.18
C ALA A 110 10.32 -7.47 -0.02
N HIS A 111 10.01 -8.01 -1.19
CA HIS A 111 8.83 -8.80 -1.45
C HIS A 111 9.08 -10.24 -1.04
N LEU A 112 8.09 -10.90 -0.46
CA LEU A 112 8.19 -12.29 -0.01
C LEU A 112 7.28 -13.17 -0.84
N HIS A 113 7.81 -14.34 -1.26
CA HIS A 113 7.07 -15.35 -1.98
C HIS A 113 7.27 -16.69 -1.32
N ASP A 114 6.22 -17.48 -1.16
CA ASP A 114 6.37 -18.86 -0.71
C ASP A 114 6.83 -19.78 -1.85
N ARG A 115 7.00 -21.08 -1.52
CA ARG A 115 7.46 -22.09 -2.49
C ARG A 115 6.51 -22.30 -3.66
N ASP A 116 5.23 -22.00 -3.46
CA ASP A 116 4.17 -22.16 -4.46
C ASP A 116 3.98 -20.87 -5.29
N GLY A 117 4.85 -19.86 -5.07
CA GLY A 117 4.83 -18.56 -5.76
C GLY A 117 3.80 -17.57 -5.19
N VAL A 118 3.18 -17.87 -4.06
CA VAL A 118 2.21 -16.96 -3.43
C VAL A 118 2.95 -15.70 -2.93
N TRP A 119 2.52 -14.55 -3.42
CA TRP A 119 3.08 -13.26 -3.03
C TRP A 119 2.46 -12.75 -1.74
N ILE A 120 3.24 -12.70 -0.67
CA ILE A 120 2.77 -12.43 0.69
C ILE A 120 2.16 -11.04 0.83
N GLN A 121 2.78 -9.99 0.25
CA GLN A 121 2.20 -8.64 0.26
C GLN A 121 0.86 -8.59 -0.47
N GLY A 122 0.77 -9.30 -1.60
CA GLY A 122 -0.49 -9.40 -2.34
C GLY A 122 -1.60 -10.03 -1.54
N GLU A 123 -1.30 -11.07 -0.75
CA GLU A 123 -2.30 -11.71 0.12
C GLU A 123 -2.69 -10.81 1.31
N MET A 124 -1.74 -10.11 1.92
CA MET A 124 -2.06 -9.14 2.98
C MET A 124 -2.99 -8.03 2.49
N LEU A 125 -2.78 -7.53 1.27
CA LEU A 125 -3.65 -6.53 0.65
C LEU A 125 -5.03 -7.13 0.29
N ARG A 126 -5.06 -8.32 -0.32
CA ARG A 126 -6.30 -9.01 -0.71
C ARG A 126 -7.21 -9.32 0.49
N LEU A 127 -6.61 -9.64 1.63
CA LEU A 127 -7.32 -9.88 2.89
C LEU A 127 -7.74 -8.58 3.61
N GLY A 128 -7.36 -7.41 3.08
CA GLY A 128 -7.60 -6.13 3.75
C GLY A 128 -6.81 -5.98 5.06
N LEU A 129 -5.67 -6.65 5.21
CA LEU A 129 -4.83 -6.59 6.42
C LEU A 129 -3.70 -5.56 6.31
N ALA A 130 -3.61 -4.88 5.17
CA ALA A 130 -2.66 -3.80 4.91
C ALA A 130 -3.23 -2.85 3.85
N ARG A 131 -2.64 -1.66 3.75
CA ARG A 131 -2.84 -0.71 2.66
C ARG A 131 -1.53 -0.46 1.91
N VAL A 132 -1.62 0.00 0.66
CA VAL A 132 -0.45 0.34 -0.14
C VAL A 132 0.28 1.54 0.45
N TYR A 133 1.59 1.38 0.65
CA TYR A 133 2.50 2.37 1.19
C TYR A 133 3.83 2.32 0.41
N SER A 134 3.83 2.96 -0.74
CA SER A 134 4.93 2.93 -1.70
C SER A 134 5.89 4.11 -1.56
N PHE A 135 7.06 3.98 -2.17
CA PHE A 135 8.12 4.97 -2.19
C PHE A 135 8.69 5.13 -3.60
N ALA A 136 9.19 6.31 -3.92
CA ALA A 136 9.73 6.62 -5.25
C ALA A 136 10.94 5.73 -5.65
N ASP A 137 11.66 5.18 -4.68
CA ASP A 137 12.81 4.29 -4.86
C ASP A 137 12.48 2.78 -4.72
N ASN A 138 11.17 2.44 -4.61
CA ASN A 138 10.64 1.07 -4.54
C ASN A 138 9.24 1.02 -5.17
N ARG A 139 9.19 1.10 -6.51
CA ARG A 139 7.93 1.18 -7.27
C ARG A 139 7.50 -0.13 -7.93
N ALA A 140 8.37 -1.12 -7.96
CA ALA A 140 8.04 -2.42 -8.54
C ALA A 140 6.80 -3.02 -7.87
N ALA A 141 5.94 -3.66 -8.65
CA ALA A 141 4.68 -4.30 -8.23
C ALA A 141 3.64 -3.37 -7.56
N VAL A 142 3.81 -2.04 -7.56
CA VAL A 142 2.85 -1.14 -6.90
C VAL A 142 1.51 -1.10 -7.65
N ALA A 143 1.49 -1.25 -8.96
CA ALA A 143 0.25 -1.33 -9.73
C ALA A 143 -0.62 -2.52 -9.29
N GLU A 144 0.00 -3.70 -9.14
CA GLU A 144 -0.65 -4.92 -8.67
C GLU A 144 -1.09 -4.80 -7.20
N MET A 145 -0.29 -4.10 -6.37
CA MET A 145 -0.68 -3.79 -4.99
C MET A 145 -1.95 -2.95 -4.95
N LEU A 146 -2.03 -1.90 -5.76
CA LEU A 146 -3.19 -1.01 -5.85
C LEU A 146 -4.43 -1.76 -6.33
N GLU A 147 -4.28 -2.71 -7.26
CA GLU A 147 -5.38 -3.54 -7.74
C GLU A 147 -5.93 -4.43 -6.62
N ARG A 148 -5.05 -5.14 -5.89
CA ARG A 148 -5.48 -6.00 -4.77
C ARG A 148 -6.10 -5.19 -3.62
N GLU A 149 -5.54 -4.03 -3.32
CA GLU A 149 -6.12 -3.10 -2.35
C GLU A 149 -7.51 -2.63 -2.80
N ARG A 150 -7.69 -2.30 -4.08
CA ARG A 150 -8.96 -1.83 -4.63
C ARG A 150 -10.04 -2.91 -4.50
N GLN A 151 -9.71 -4.17 -4.79
CA GLN A 151 -10.62 -5.31 -4.63
C GLN A 151 -11.02 -5.51 -3.16
N ALA A 152 -10.06 -5.51 -2.23
CA ALA A 152 -10.32 -5.65 -0.80
C ALA A 152 -11.20 -4.51 -0.27
N ARG A 153 -10.92 -3.28 -0.71
CA ARG A 153 -11.68 -2.08 -0.34
C ARG A 153 -13.12 -2.13 -0.89
N ALA A 154 -13.31 -2.54 -2.13
CA ALA A 154 -14.64 -2.68 -2.72
C ALA A 154 -15.49 -3.75 -2.01
N ALA A 155 -14.85 -4.77 -1.46
CA ALA A 155 -15.50 -5.84 -0.70
C ALA A 155 -15.61 -5.54 0.82
N GLY A 156 -15.14 -4.37 1.30
CA GLY A 156 -15.16 -4.00 2.72
C GLY A 156 -14.34 -4.92 3.62
N LEU A 157 -13.24 -5.51 3.12
CA LEU A 157 -12.50 -6.52 3.88
C LEU A 157 -11.51 -5.87 4.87
N GLY A 158 -11.44 -6.44 6.07
CA GLY A 158 -10.43 -6.11 7.07
C GLY A 158 -10.43 -4.62 7.46
N ILE A 159 -9.32 -3.91 7.22
CA ILE A 159 -9.20 -2.48 7.55
C ILE A 159 -10.23 -1.61 6.82
N TRP A 160 -10.76 -2.05 5.69
CA TRP A 160 -11.67 -1.27 4.86
C TRP A 160 -13.12 -1.23 5.38
N ASP A 161 -13.45 -2.09 6.35
CA ASP A 161 -14.72 -2.04 7.12
C ASP A 161 -14.62 -1.12 8.35
N SER A 162 -13.42 -0.62 8.67
CA SER A 162 -13.18 0.22 9.84
C SER A 162 -13.17 1.71 9.48
N PRO A 163 -13.96 2.56 10.18
CA PRO A 163 -13.95 4.02 9.99
C PRO A 163 -12.57 4.66 10.18
N TYR A 164 -11.69 4.03 10.95
CA TYR A 164 -10.32 4.51 11.17
C TYR A 164 -9.53 4.61 9.86
N TYR A 165 -9.76 3.69 8.90
CA TYR A 165 -9.06 3.63 7.61
C TYR A 165 -9.90 4.16 6.45
N ALA A 166 -11.07 4.74 6.72
CA ALA A 166 -11.93 5.29 5.68
C ALA A 166 -11.18 6.33 4.81
N ILE A 167 -11.51 6.36 3.53
CA ILE A 167 -11.04 7.42 2.63
C ILE A 167 -11.65 8.74 3.10
N ARG A 168 -10.83 9.77 3.26
CA ARG A 168 -11.23 11.09 3.73
C ARG A 168 -11.69 11.98 2.58
N ALA A 169 -12.71 12.76 2.81
CA ALA A 169 -12.98 13.92 1.98
C ALA A 169 -11.93 15.03 2.24
N PRO A 170 -11.68 15.95 1.30
CA PRO A 170 -10.70 17.03 1.48
C PRO A 170 -10.93 17.86 2.76
N ALA A 171 -12.19 18.15 3.11
CA ALA A 171 -12.54 18.91 4.31
C ALA A 171 -12.23 18.16 5.62
N GLU A 172 -12.19 16.84 5.61
CA GLU A 172 -11.90 16.00 6.79
C GLU A 172 -10.39 15.90 7.07
N ALA A 173 -9.55 16.16 6.06
CA ALA A 173 -8.11 15.95 6.14
C ALA A 173 -7.41 16.75 7.26
N VAL A 174 -8.01 17.87 7.71
CA VAL A 174 -7.45 18.69 8.78
C VAL A 174 -7.37 17.95 10.12
N GLY A 175 -8.33 17.07 10.39
CA GLY A 175 -8.36 16.28 11.63
C GLY A 175 -7.30 15.17 11.69
N ASP A 176 -6.70 14.83 10.55
CA ASP A 176 -5.76 13.70 10.42
C ASP A 176 -4.30 14.15 10.15
N ILE A 177 -3.97 15.43 10.37
CA ILE A 177 -2.61 15.94 10.20
C ILE A 177 -1.63 15.15 11.09
N GLY A 178 -0.47 14.79 10.53
CA GLY A 178 0.51 13.94 11.21
C GLY A 178 0.28 12.43 11.00
N THR A 179 -0.75 12.04 10.24
CA THR A 179 -1.04 10.64 9.92
C THR A 179 -0.91 10.34 8.43
N PHE A 180 -0.82 9.07 8.07
CA PHE A 180 -0.91 8.64 6.67
C PHE A 180 -2.38 8.43 6.31
N GLN A 181 -2.86 9.11 5.27
CA GLN A 181 -4.25 9.02 4.83
C GLN A 181 -4.38 8.80 3.32
N ILE A 182 -5.58 8.41 2.93
CA ILE A 182 -6.05 8.42 1.55
C ILE A 182 -7.16 9.48 1.49
N VAL A 183 -6.96 10.50 0.68
CA VAL A 183 -7.92 11.60 0.51
C VAL A 183 -8.45 11.57 -0.92
N GLU A 184 -9.77 11.62 -1.07
CA GLU A 184 -10.45 11.61 -2.36
C GLU A 184 -11.26 12.88 -2.57
N GLY A 185 -11.10 13.52 -3.72
CA GLY A 185 -11.87 14.71 -4.07
C GLY A 185 -11.63 15.15 -5.51
N ARG A 186 -12.31 16.24 -5.89
CA ARG A 186 -12.13 16.90 -7.19
C ARG A 186 -11.09 18.02 -7.06
N VAL A 187 -10.12 18.03 -7.97
CA VAL A 187 -9.14 19.12 -8.07
C VAL A 187 -9.84 20.34 -8.63
N LEU A 188 -9.94 21.41 -7.86
CA LEU A 188 -10.56 22.67 -8.31
C LEU A 188 -9.59 23.50 -9.13
N ASP A 189 -8.30 23.50 -8.75
CA ASP A 189 -7.27 24.23 -9.47
C ASP A 189 -5.93 23.50 -9.48
N ALA A 190 -5.18 23.68 -10.55
CA ALA A 190 -3.82 23.12 -10.72
C ALA A 190 -2.87 24.24 -11.16
N ALA A 191 -1.81 24.49 -10.39
CA ALA A 191 -0.87 25.55 -10.63
C ALA A 191 0.58 25.08 -10.55
N ASN A 192 1.45 25.62 -11.41
CA ASN A 192 2.90 25.44 -11.32
C ASN A 192 3.53 26.74 -10.80
N VAL A 193 4.04 26.68 -9.58
CA VAL A 193 4.71 27.83 -8.96
C VAL A 193 6.17 27.48 -8.69
N LYS A 194 7.08 28.16 -9.38
CA LYS A 194 8.54 27.96 -9.26
C LYS A 194 8.95 26.48 -9.40
N GLY A 195 8.31 25.78 -10.35
CA GLY A 195 8.59 24.37 -10.65
C GLY A 195 7.85 23.34 -9.77
N ARG A 196 7.24 23.74 -8.66
CA ARG A 196 6.37 22.88 -7.84
C ARG A 196 4.94 22.94 -8.36
N VAL A 197 4.31 21.80 -8.55
CA VAL A 197 2.89 21.73 -8.89
C VAL A 197 2.05 21.64 -7.62
N TYR A 198 0.94 22.35 -7.60
CA TYR A 198 -0.08 22.35 -6.56
C TYR A 198 -1.40 21.94 -7.19
N LEU A 199 -2.02 20.93 -6.62
CA LEU A 199 -3.39 20.49 -6.96
C LEU A 199 -4.26 20.86 -5.76
N ASN A 200 -5.09 21.91 -5.90
CA ASN A 200 -5.92 22.46 -4.84
C ASN A 200 -7.31 21.85 -4.89
N PHE A 201 -7.83 21.43 -3.75
CA PHE A 201 -9.14 20.76 -3.64
C PHE A 201 -10.22 21.66 -3.07
N GLY A 202 -9.88 22.89 -2.71
CA GLY A 202 -10.80 23.93 -2.26
C GLY A 202 -10.54 25.27 -2.93
N LEU A 203 -11.33 26.28 -2.58
CA LEU A 203 -11.25 27.63 -3.15
C LEU A 203 -10.20 28.51 -2.44
N ASP A 204 -9.89 28.18 -1.18
CA ASP A 204 -8.84 28.88 -0.41
C ASP A 204 -7.63 27.97 -0.18
N TRP A 205 -6.65 28.07 -1.05
CA TRP A 205 -5.40 27.30 -0.97
C TRP A 205 -4.63 27.52 0.36
N ARG A 206 -5.01 28.51 1.18
CA ARG A 206 -4.36 28.77 2.47
C ARG A 206 -4.86 27.85 3.58
N SER A 207 -6.04 27.32 3.43
CA SER A 207 -6.72 26.49 4.46
C SER A 207 -7.13 25.12 3.94
N ASP A 208 -7.36 24.97 2.64
CA ASP A 208 -7.91 23.76 2.05
C ASP A 208 -6.84 22.67 1.80
N PHE A 209 -7.32 21.44 1.64
CA PHE A 209 -6.44 20.31 1.30
C PHE A 209 -5.77 20.51 -0.05
N THR A 210 -4.46 20.24 -0.09
CA THR A 210 -3.64 20.38 -1.30
C THR A 210 -2.74 19.16 -1.49
N VAL A 211 -2.61 18.68 -2.73
CA VAL A 211 -1.56 17.75 -3.12
C VAL A 211 -0.46 18.51 -3.83
N THR A 212 0.80 18.34 -3.41
CA THR A 212 1.93 19.00 -4.05
C THR A 212 2.91 18.02 -4.65
N ILE A 213 3.52 18.39 -5.78
CA ILE A 213 4.56 17.63 -6.46
C ILE A 213 5.79 18.50 -6.61
N ALA A 214 6.90 18.13 -5.96
CA ALA A 214 8.15 18.87 -6.07
C ALA A 214 8.74 18.81 -7.48
N ALA A 215 9.50 19.83 -7.88
CA ALA A 215 10.10 19.93 -9.21
C ALA A 215 10.88 18.67 -9.62
N LYS A 216 11.67 18.10 -8.68
CA LYS A 216 12.46 16.88 -8.90
C LYS A 216 11.61 15.62 -9.18
N ALA A 217 10.38 15.56 -8.66
CA ALA A 217 9.49 14.41 -8.83
C ALA A 217 8.73 14.45 -10.17
N ARG A 218 8.57 15.62 -10.79
CA ARG A 218 7.73 15.79 -12.00
C ARG A 218 8.10 14.88 -13.16
N LYS A 219 9.41 14.58 -13.33
CA LYS A 219 9.89 13.67 -14.39
C LYS A 219 9.27 12.26 -14.26
N LEU A 220 9.07 11.77 -13.02
CA LEU A 220 8.44 10.47 -12.80
C LEU A 220 6.97 10.46 -13.24
N PHE A 221 6.23 11.54 -12.97
CA PHE A 221 4.83 11.66 -13.39
C PHE A 221 4.74 11.77 -14.93
N ALA A 222 5.53 12.60 -15.56
CA ALA A 222 5.57 12.73 -17.02
C ALA A 222 5.97 11.42 -17.72
N GLY A 223 6.96 10.69 -17.18
CA GLY A 223 7.37 9.38 -17.68
C GLY A 223 6.30 8.29 -17.54
N ASN A 224 5.27 8.51 -16.70
CA ASN A 224 4.09 7.64 -16.59
C ASN A 224 2.86 8.25 -17.31
N GLY A 225 3.05 9.20 -18.21
CA GLY A 225 1.98 9.80 -19.03
C GLY A 225 1.04 10.73 -18.25
N ILE A 226 1.41 11.18 -17.05
CA ILE A 226 0.57 12.06 -16.24
C ILE A 226 0.98 13.52 -16.45
N ASP A 227 0.12 14.26 -17.13
CA ASP A 227 0.17 15.72 -17.13
C ASP A 227 -0.50 16.25 -15.87
N LEU A 228 0.31 16.76 -14.95
CA LEU A 228 -0.15 17.23 -13.64
C LEU A 228 -1.09 18.45 -13.74
N LEU A 229 -0.94 19.32 -14.74
CA LEU A 229 -1.80 20.48 -14.91
C LEU A 229 -3.16 20.11 -15.53
N ALA A 230 -3.20 19.05 -16.34
CA ALA A 230 -4.42 18.50 -16.91
C ALA A 230 -5.29 17.79 -15.85
N LEU A 231 -4.80 17.62 -14.62
CA LEU A 231 -5.59 17.05 -13.50
C LEU A 231 -6.62 18.04 -12.93
N LYS A 232 -6.59 19.30 -13.34
CA LYS A 232 -7.65 20.28 -13.00
C LYS A 232 -9.03 19.75 -13.41
N ARG A 233 -9.99 19.83 -12.50
CA ARG A 233 -11.37 19.31 -12.58
C ARG A 233 -11.51 17.79 -12.56
N ARG A 234 -10.41 17.01 -12.48
CA ARG A 234 -10.50 15.55 -12.34
C ARG A 234 -10.72 15.13 -10.89
N ARG A 235 -11.41 14.01 -10.68
CA ARG A 235 -11.48 13.36 -9.37
C ARG A 235 -10.21 12.56 -9.16
N LEU A 236 -9.59 12.76 -8.00
CA LEU A 236 -8.35 12.07 -7.62
C LEU A 236 -8.51 11.43 -6.25
N ARG A 237 -7.79 10.33 -6.07
CA ARG A 237 -7.49 9.78 -4.76
C ARG A 237 -5.99 9.91 -4.55
N ALA A 238 -5.58 10.65 -3.52
CA ALA A 238 -4.18 10.85 -3.16
C ALA A 238 -3.87 10.17 -1.84
N ARG A 239 -2.72 9.50 -1.74
CA ARG A 239 -2.26 8.82 -0.53
C ARG A 239 -0.93 9.36 -0.05
N GLY A 240 -0.79 9.56 1.25
CA GLY A 240 0.44 10.07 1.83
C GLY A 240 0.28 10.56 3.25
N TRP A 241 1.39 10.99 3.84
CA TRP A 241 1.39 11.65 5.14
C TRP A 241 0.81 13.05 5.02
N LEU A 242 -0.22 13.34 5.81
CA LEU A 242 -0.78 14.67 5.93
C LEU A 242 0.15 15.56 6.75
N LYS A 243 0.60 16.62 6.13
CA LYS A 243 1.45 17.67 6.75
C LYS A 243 0.65 18.95 6.89
N GLN A 244 0.98 19.74 7.90
CA GLN A 244 0.49 21.12 8.02
C GLN A 244 1.37 22.06 7.21
N ARG A 245 0.83 22.62 6.12
CA ARG A 245 1.47 23.71 5.37
C ARG A 245 0.39 24.53 4.67
N ASN A 246 0.06 25.68 5.24
CA ASN A 246 -1.19 26.36 5.05
C ASN A 246 -2.33 25.46 5.55
N GLY A 247 -3.11 24.80 4.69
CA GLY A 247 -4.01 23.71 5.03
C GLY A 247 -3.32 22.34 5.14
N PRO A 248 -4.09 21.25 5.27
CA PRO A 248 -3.58 19.88 5.20
C PRO A 248 -3.02 19.60 3.81
N MET A 249 -1.86 18.93 3.76
CA MET A 249 -1.13 18.74 2.49
C MET A 249 -0.52 17.34 2.40
N ILE A 250 -0.67 16.71 1.24
CA ILE A 250 0.12 15.53 0.83
C ILE A 250 1.18 15.98 -0.18
N GLU A 251 2.44 15.62 0.07
CA GLU A 251 3.51 15.77 -0.92
C GLU A 251 3.69 14.45 -1.67
N ALA A 252 3.20 14.39 -2.91
CA ALA A 252 3.34 13.24 -3.79
C ALA A 252 4.73 13.23 -4.44
N SER A 253 5.46 12.13 -4.28
CA SER A 253 6.83 11.95 -4.78
C SER A 253 6.91 11.03 -6.01
N HIS A 254 5.86 10.27 -6.29
CA HIS A 254 5.78 9.32 -7.40
C HIS A 254 4.31 9.09 -7.81
N PRO A 255 4.08 8.64 -9.05
CA PRO A 255 2.74 8.55 -9.65
C PRO A 255 1.74 7.72 -8.88
N GLU A 256 2.15 6.60 -8.32
CA GLU A 256 1.29 5.63 -7.64
C GLU A 256 0.68 6.16 -6.33
N GLN A 257 1.10 7.35 -5.89
CA GLN A 257 0.41 8.07 -4.81
C GLN A 257 -0.87 8.78 -5.27
N ILE A 258 -1.12 8.85 -6.58
CA ILE A 258 -2.30 9.52 -7.16
C ILE A 258 -3.04 8.53 -8.04
N GLU A 259 -4.27 8.19 -7.68
CA GLU A 259 -5.21 7.45 -8.52
C GLU A 259 -6.13 8.46 -9.20
N ILE A 260 -6.15 8.47 -10.55
CA ILE A 260 -7.10 9.27 -11.33
C ILE A 260 -8.36 8.45 -11.48
N LEU A 261 -9.48 8.98 -10.98
CA LEU A 261 -10.76 8.29 -10.98
C LEU A 261 -11.56 8.64 -12.23
N ALA A 262 -12.42 7.72 -12.65
CA ALA A 262 -13.44 8.03 -13.65
C ALA A 262 -14.41 9.09 -13.08
N ASP A 263 -14.91 9.97 -13.96
CA ASP A 263 -15.91 10.99 -13.60
C ASP A 263 -17.29 10.38 -13.40
#